data_97d81ce836362f79a686bc51686307fa
#
_entry.id   97d81ce836362f79a686bc51686307fa
#
_cell.length_a   1.000
_cell.length_b   1.000
_cell.length_c   1.000
_cell.angle_alpha   90.00
_cell.angle_beta   90.00
_cell.angle_gamma   90.00
#
_symmetry.space_group_name_H-M   'P 1'
#
loop_
_entity.id
_entity.type
_entity.pdbx_description
1 polymer ?
#
loop_
_entity_poly.entity_id
_entity_poly.type
_entity_poly.pdbx_seq_one_letter_code
_entity_poly.pdbx_strand_id
1 'polypeptide(L)'
;MLDSAKPAQQISAHDVSGGVRFAVRVQTRAHRAEISGVREGELRVRLTAPPVEGRANEELCRLLAARLKVPMGAVRIVRGERSRTKLIEVSGVSVIALALLTQ
;
A
#
# COMPACT_ATOMS: atom_id res chain seq x y z
N MET A 1 18.66 -15.66 17.55
CA MET A 1 18.28 -15.35 16.97
C MET A 1 17.82 -14.74 16.48
N LEU A 2 17.39 -14.85 16.42
CA LEU A 2 16.93 -14.46 15.92
C LEU A 2 16.33 -13.81 15.52
N ASP A 3 15.81 -13.57 15.78
CA ASP A 3 15.07 -13.05 15.21
C ASP A 3 15.27 -12.27 14.29
N SER A 4 15.38 -12.54 13.79
CA SER A 4 15.76 -11.83 12.64
C SER A 4 14.57 -11.39 11.85
N ALA A 5 13.57 -12.13 11.86
CA ALA A 5 12.33 -11.70 11.26
C ALA A 5 11.83 -10.52 12.06
N LYS A 6 11.74 -9.40 11.45
CA LYS A 6 11.30 -8.20 12.14
C LYS A 6 9.86 -7.95 11.82
N PRO A 7 8.96 -8.24 12.74
CA PRO A 7 7.53 -8.03 12.47
C PRO A 7 7.21 -6.62 12.01
N ALA A 8 7.98 -5.65 12.49
CA ALA A 8 7.76 -4.26 12.11
C ALA A 8 8.03 -3.99 10.64
N GLN A 9 8.76 -4.89 9.96
CA GLN A 9 9.05 -4.75 8.55
C GLN A 9 8.08 -5.52 7.68
N GLN A 10 7.15 -6.23 8.29
CA GLN A 10 6.18 -7.01 7.55
C GLN A 10 4.85 -6.29 7.50
N ILE A 11 4.27 -6.26 6.32
CA ILE A 11 2.95 -5.69 6.14
C ILE A 11 1.93 -6.68 6.72
N SER A 12 1.04 -6.19 7.56
CA SER A 12 -0.08 -6.98 8.04
C SER A 12 -1.05 -7.16 6.90
N ALA A 13 -1.01 -8.31 6.27
CA ALA A 13 -1.79 -8.57 5.09
C ALA A 13 -2.38 -9.96 5.17
N HIS A 14 -3.47 -10.15 4.44
CA HIS A 14 -4.08 -11.47 4.36
C HIS A 14 -4.67 -11.67 2.98
N ASP A 15 -4.64 -12.92 2.55
CA ASP A 15 -5.24 -13.28 1.27
C ASP A 15 -6.75 -13.22 1.38
N VAL A 16 -7.36 -12.76 0.31
CA VAL A 16 -8.80 -12.79 0.14
C VAL A 16 -9.09 -13.52 -1.16
N SER A 17 -10.35 -13.76 -1.45
CA SER A 17 -10.72 -14.42 -2.69
C SER A 17 -10.21 -13.60 -3.87
N GLY A 18 -9.27 -14.17 -4.61
CA GLY A 18 -8.75 -13.53 -5.82
C GLY A 18 -7.70 -12.44 -5.61
N GLY A 19 -7.21 -12.25 -4.38
CA GLY A 19 -6.23 -11.19 -4.17
C GLY A 19 -5.74 -11.10 -2.74
N VAL A 20 -5.31 -9.90 -2.36
CA VAL A 20 -4.74 -9.66 -1.04
C VAL A 20 -5.22 -8.31 -0.53
N ARG A 21 -5.39 -8.19 0.79
CA ARG A 21 -5.73 -6.93 1.45
C ARG A 21 -4.66 -6.54 2.44
N PHE A 22 -4.40 -5.24 2.53
CA PHE A 22 -3.43 -4.72 3.48
C PHE A 22 -3.68 -3.24 3.74
N ALA A 23 -3.19 -2.76 4.87
CA ALA A 23 -3.38 -1.37 5.27
C ALA A 23 -2.21 -0.52 4.80
N VAL A 24 -2.54 0.70 4.36
CA VAL A 24 -1.55 1.68 3.91
C VAL A 24 -1.80 2.97 4.65
N ARG A 25 -0.74 3.54 5.23
CA ARG A 25 -0.80 4.85 5.86
C ARG A 25 -0.18 5.87 4.91
N VAL A 26 -0.92 6.92 4.61
CA VAL A 26 -0.55 7.90 3.59
C VAL A 26 -0.15 9.22 4.20
N GLN A 27 0.95 9.79 3.71
CA GLN A 27 1.35 11.17 3.98
C GLN A 27 1.24 11.93 2.66
N THR A 28 0.44 12.99 2.64
CA THR A 28 0.23 13.80 1.43
C THR A 28 1.16 15.00 1.40
N ARG A 29 1.21 15.66 0.25
CA ARG A 29 2.01 16.87 0.03
C ARG A 29 3.49 16.65 0.28
N ALA A 30 3.97 15.46 -0.02
CA ALA A 30 5.38 15.15 0.07
C ALA A 30 6.09 15.65 -1.19
N HIS A 31 7.43 15.68 -1.14
CA HIS A 31 8.19 16.12 -2.29
C HIS A 31 8.13 15.15 -3.45
N ARG A 32 7.95 13.87 -3.15
CA ARG A 32 7.82 12.86 -4.21
C ARG A 32 7.01 11.69 -3.71
N ALA A 33 6.46 10.96 -4.66
CA ALA A 33 5.68 9.76 -4.35
C ALA A 33 6.64 8.61 -4.13
N GLU A 34 6.55 7.97 -2.98
CA GLU A 34 7.45 6.85 -2.68
C GLU A 34 6.89 6.02 -1.54
N ILE A 35 7.33 4.77 -1.49
CA ILE A 35 7.04 3.90 -0.36
C ILE A 35 8.18 4.09 0.62
N SER A 36 7.85 4.52 1.84
CA SER A 36 8.88 4.86 2.82
C SER A 36 9.16 3.76 3.82
N GLY A 37 8.38 2.69 3.82
CA GLY A 37 8.66 1.55 4.70
C GLY A 37 7.41 0.95 5.27
N VAL A 38 7.57 0.16 6.32
CA VAL A 38 6.47 -0.47 7.03
C VAL A 38 6.60 -0.14 8.49
N ARG A 39 5.48 0.17 9.12
CA ARG A 39 5.47 0.49 10.55
C ARG A 39 4.17 0.01 11.14
N GLU A 40 4.28 -0.80 12.20
CA GLU A 40 3.12 -1.36 12.86
C GLU A 40 2.20 -2.10 11.92
N GLY A 41 2.79 -2.82 10.97
CA GLY A 41 2.04 -3.62 10.01
C GLY A 41 1.47 -2.85 8.85
N GLU A 42 1.61 -1.54 8.83
CA GLU A 42 1.07 -0.69 7.77
C GLU A 42 2.15 -0.24 6.81
N LEU A 43 1.89 -0.36 5.53
CA LEU A 43 2.77 0.18 4.51
C LEU A 43 2.71 1.70 4.58
N ARG A 44 3.86 2.36 4.66
CA ARG A 44 3.93 3.82 4.73
C ARG A 44 4.25 4.36 3.36
N VAL A 45 3.41 5.27 2.88
CA VAL A 45 3.51 5.82 1.54
C VAL A 45 3.45 7.33 1.60
N ARG A 46 4.35 7.98 0.87
CA ARG A 46 4.32 9.43 0.67
C ARG A 46 3.77 9.72 -0.71
N LEU A 47 2.87 10.69 -0.77
CA LEU A 47 2.27 11.10 -2.03
C LEU A 47 2.43 12.60 -2.21
N THR A 48 2.58 13.04 -3.46
CA THR A 48 2.76 14.45 -3.76
C THR A 48 1.43 15.19 -3.81
N ALA A 49 0.37 14.49 -4.20
CA ALA A 49 -0.94 15.11 -4.36
C ALA A 49 -1.49 15.62 -3.04
N PRO A 50 -2.27 16.70 -3.06
CA PRO A 50 -2.97 17.15 -1.88
C PRO A 50 -4.12 16.18 -1.56
N PRO A 51 -4.63 16.20 -0.32
CA PRO A 51 -5.72 15.30 0.08
C PRO A 51 -7.07 15.84 -0.40
N VAL A 52 -7.24 15.98 -1.70
CA VAL A 52 -8.48 16.50 -2.28
C VAL A 52 -9.00 15.58 -3.37
N GLU A 53 -10.31 15.43 -3.40
CA GLU A 53 -11.08 14.85 -4.52
C GLU A 53 -10.43 13.67 -5.23
N GLY A 54 -10.00 12.69 -4.47
CA GLY A 54 -9.49 11.47 -5.07
C GLY A 54 -8.11 11.56 -5.69
N ARG A 55 -7.46 12.70 -5.66
CA ARG A 55 -6.15 12.84 -6.29
C ARG A 55 -5.09 12.00 -5.61
N ALA A 56 -5.06 12.03 -4.27
CA ALA A 56 -4.12 11.20 -3.53
C ALA A 56 -4.46 9.73 -3.70
N ASN A 57 -5.74 9.40 -3.75
CA ASN A 57 -6.16 8.00 -3.95
C ASN A 57 -5.69 7.48 -5.29
N GLU A 58 -5.82 8.31 -6.33
CA GLU A 58 -5.38 7.91 -7.66
C GLU A 58 -3.88 7.74 -7.71
N GLU A 59 -3.15 8.66 -7.12
CA GLU A 59 -1.68 8.56 -7.09
C GLU A 59 -1.24 7.31 -6.34
N LEU A 60 -1.91 7.00 -5.23
CA LEU A 60 -1.61 5.80 -4.46
C LEU A 60 -1.81 4.54 -5.29
N CYS A 61 -2.94 4.43 -5.97
CA CYS A 61 -3.22 3.26 -6.79
C CYS A 61 -2.20 3.12 -7.91
N ARG A 62 -1.82 4.23 -8.53
CA ARG A 62 -0.84 4.21 -9.59
C ARG A 62 0.52 3.74 -9.09
N LEU A 63 0.94 4.24 -7.93
CA LEU A 63 2.21 3.85 -7.34
C LEU A 63 2.23 2.35 -7.01
N LEU A 64 1.18 1.87 -6.35
CA LEU A 64 1.12 0.46 -5.97
C LEU A 64 1.06 -0.45 -7.18
N ALA A 65 0.27 -0.07 -8.19
CA ALA A 65 0.16 -0.87 -9.41
C ALA A 65 1.51 -1.00 -10.10
N ALA A 66 2.24 0.10 -10.19
CA ALA A 66 3.56 0.09 -10.82
C ALA A 66 4.54 -0.80 -10.04
N ARG A 67 4.54 -0.70 -8.73
CA ARG A 67 5.47 -1.48 -7.91
C ARG A 67 5.11 -2.95 -7.90
N LEU A 68 3.85 -3.29 -7.93
CA LEU A 68 3.39 -4.68 -7.96
C LEU A 68 3.32 -5.26 -9.36
N LYS A 69 3.50 -4.42 -10.38
CA LYS A 69 3.47 -4.82 -11.78
C LYS A 69 2.12 -5.39 -12.18
N VAL A 70 1.08 -4.70 -11.75
CA VAL A 70 -0.29 -5.06 -12.10
C VAL A 70 -0.98 -3.86 -12.73
N PRO A 71 -2.09 -4.08 -13.45
CA PRO A 71 -2.87 -2.96 -13.98
C PRO A 71 -3.44 -2.12 -12.87
N MET A 72 -3.64 -0.82 -13.13
CA MET A 72 -4.23 0.05 -12.14
C MET A 72 -5.59 -0.43 -11.65
N GLY A 73 -6.37 -1.01 -12.53
CA GLY A 73 -7.68 -1.53 -12.16
C GLY A 73 -7.65 -2.68 -11.19
N ALA A 74 -6.47 -3.30 -10.99
CA ALA A 74 -6.33 -4.37 -10.02
C ALA A 74 -6.19 -3.84 -8.59
N VAL A 75 -5.89 -2.55 -8.43
CA VAL A 75 -5.68 -1.93 -7.13
C VAL A 75 -6.91 -1.14 -6.76
N ARG A 76 -7.43 -1.37 -5.57
CA ARG A 76 -8.67 -0.73 -5.18
C ARG A 76 -8.64 -0.37 -3.69
N ILE A 77 -9.21 0.78 -3.36
CA ILE A 77 -9.34 1.21 -1.97
C ILE A 77 -10.67 0.68 -1.47
N VAL A 78 -10.62 -0.22 -0.50
CA VAL A 78 -11.80 -0.86 0.04
C VAL A 78 -12.43 0.01 1.13
N ARG A 79 -11.59 0.70 1.88
CA ARG A 79 -12.06 1.50 3.00
C ARG A 79 -11.06 2.62 3.26
N GLY A 80 -11.54 3.72 3.83
CA GLY A 80 -10.67 4.81 4.24
C GLY A 80 -10.36 5.79 3.14
N GLU A 81 -11.26 5.95 2.16
CA GLU A 81 -11.01 6.85 1.04
C GLU A 81 -10.69 8.27 1.45
N ARG A 82 -11.23 8.71 2.59
CA ARG A 82 -10.98 10.06 3.11
C ARG A 82 -10.12 10.04 4.36
N SER A 83 -9.49 8.91 4.63
CA SER A 83 -8.67 8.73 5.81
C SER A 83 -7.20 8.63 5.41
N ARG A 84 -6.31 8.92 6.36
CA ARG A 84 -4.89 8.70 6.13
C ARG A 84 -4.54 7.22 6.10
N THR A 85 -5.33 6.40 6.78
CA THR A 85 -5.14 4.96 6.75
C THR A 85 -6.19 4.37 5.83
N LYS A 86 -5.73 3.62 4.84
CA LYS A 86 -6.59 3.06 3.82
C LYS A 86 -6.41 1.55 3.77
N LEU A 87 -7.50 0.85 3.55
CA LEU A 87 -7.47 -0.59 3.33
C LEU A 87 -7.47 -0.82 1.83
N ILE A 88 -6.41 -1.46 1.35
CA ILE A 88 -6.19 -1.68 -0.07
C ILE A 88 -6.41 -3.15 -0.40
N GLU A 89 -7.03 -3.40 -1.53
CA GLU A 89 -7.16 -4.75 -2.06
C GLU A 89 -6.53 -4.76 -3.44
N VAL A 90 -5.69 -5.75 -3.70
CA VAL A 90 -5.07 -5.92 -5.00
C VAL A 90 -5.44 -7.29 -5.53
N SER A 91 -6.04 -7.31 -6.71
CA SER A 91 -6.48 -8.55 -7.37
C SER A 91 -5.31 -9.20 -8.09
N GLY A 92 -5.33 -10.54 -8.13
CA GLY A 92 -4.39 -11.27 -8.95
C GLY A 92 -3.01 -11.47 -8.35
N VAL A 93 -2.80 -11.07 -7.11
CA VAL A 93 -1.53 -11.29 -6.43
C VAL A 93 -1.81 -11.86 -5.05
N SER A 94 -0.78 -12.43 -4.44
CA SER A 94 -0.88 -13.00 -3.10
C SER A 94 -0.06 -12.18 -2.12
N VAL A 95 -0.12 -12.55 -0.85
CA VAL A 95 0.67 -11.91 0.19
C VAL A 95 2.16 -11.89 -0.16
N ILE A 96 2.64 -12.94 -0.82
CA ILE A 96 4.07 -13.03 -1.17
C ILE A 96 4.49 -11.87 -2.06
N ALA A 97 3.63 -11.45 -2.97
CA ALA A 97 3.96 -10.37 -3.90
C ALA A 97 4.21 -9.05 -3.19
N LEU A 98 3.71 -8.89 -1.97
CA LEU A 98 3.88 -7.64 -1.24
C LEU A 98 5.34 -7.36 -0.89
N ALA A 99 6.21 -8.37 -0.98
CA ALA A 99 7.64 -8.14 -0.79
C ALA A 99 8.19 -7.15 -1.81
N LEU A 100 7.56 -7.03 -2.97
CA LEU A 100 7.96 -6.05 -3.98
C LEU A 100 7.81 -4.62 -3.48
N LEU A 101 6.94 -4.40 -2.51
CA LEU A 101 6.67 -3.06 -2.00
C LEU A 101 7.71 -2.61 -0.97
N THR A 102 8.48 -3.54 -0.43
CA THR A 102 9.42 -3.26 0.65
C THR A 102 10.88 -3.51 0.28
N GLN A 103 11.13 -3.74 -0.98
CA GLN A 103 12.49 -3.92 -1.47
C GLN A 103 13.20 -2.59 -1.63
#